data_ad8a75e833deffb66e376dc044aedbf8
#
_entry.id   ad8a75e833deffb66e376dc044aedbf8
#
_cell.length_a   1.000
_cell.length_b   1.000
_cell.length_c   1.000
_cell.angle_alpha   90.00
_cell.angle_beta   90.00
_cell.angle_gamma   90.00
#
_symmetry.space_group_name_H-M   'P 1'
#
loop_
_entity.id
_entity.type
_entity.pdbx_description
1 polymer ?
#
loop_
_entity_poly.entity_id
_entity_poly.type
_entity_poly.pdbx_seq_one_letter_code
_entity_poly.pdbx_strand_id
1 'polypeptide(L)'
;MSYRRIVVGTDGSETAAKAVEHAARLASSVGAAFIAVTAYDPHPPGLDRDRAEAPEEIKWRITASGLADDHARDAVRLARQEGVKEASAVSEAGSAAEALLEVADRRRADLIVVGSKGMSSAGRFLLGSVPNAVSHHAPCDVMIVRTS
;
A
#
# COMPACT_ATOMS: atom_id res chain seq x y z
N MET A 1 -8.97 3.35 -23.23
CA MET A 1 -9.45 2.40 -22.22
C MET A 1 -9.00 2.86 -20.85
N SER A 2 -9.94 3.03 -19.95
CA SER A 2 -9.64 3.54 -18.60
C SER A 2 -9.54 2.39 -17.59
N TYR A 3 -8.69 2.58 -16.60
CA TYR A 3 -8.62 1.65 -15.48
C TYR A 3 -9.88 1.73 -14.63
N ARG A 4 -10.31 0.61 -14.09
CA ARG A 4 -11.51 0.50 -13.25
C ARG A 4 -11.18 0.27 -11.77
N ARG A 5 -10.11 -0.48 -11.49
CA ARG A 5 -9.70 -0.79 -10.13
C ARG A 5 -8.19 -0.66 -10.01
N ILE A 6 -7.78 0.27 -9.18
CA ILE A 6 -6.37 0.59 -8.98
C ILE A 6 -5.98 0.18 -7.56
N VAL A 7 -4.97 -0.68 -7.45
CA VAL A 7 -4.40 -1.09 -6.17
C VAL A 7 -3.09 -0.36 -5.97
N VAL A 8 -2.87 0.17 -4.77
CA VAL A 8 -1.61 0.84 -4.41
C VAL A 8 -1.13 0.31 -3.06
N GLY A 9 0.17 0.07 -2.95
CA GLY A 9 0.77 -0.34 -1.69
C GLY A 9 1.24 0.84 -0.88
N THR A 10 1.10 0.77 0.43
CA THR A 10 1.64 1.77 1.34
C THR A 10 2.12 1.12 2.63
N ASP A 11 3.22 1.64 3.17
CA ASP A 11 3.74 1.29 4.49
C ASP A 11 3.70 2.50 5.44
N GLY A 12 3.02 3.56 5.03
CA GLY A 12 2.92 4.78 5.81
C GLY A 12 4.13 5.71 5.68
N SER A 13 5.14 5.34 4.90
CA SER A 13 6.33 6.17 4.72
C SER A 13 6.06 7.34 3.78
N GLU A 14 6.95 8.34 3.79
CA GLU A 14 6.86 9.49 2.89
C GLU A 14 7.01 9.09 1.42
N THR A 15 7.86 8.10 1.15
CA THR A 15 8.04 7.61 -0.21
C THR A 15 6.78 6.88 -0.70
N ALA A 16 6.16 6.09 0.15
CA ALA A 16 4.88 5.44 -0.17
C ALA A 16 3.78 6.47 -0.41
N ALA A 17 3.77 7.57 0.34
CA ALA A 17 2.78 8.63 0.18
C ALA A 17 2.79 9.23 -1.22
N LYS A 18 3.94 9.31 -1.87
CA LYS A 18 4.03 9.80 -3.25
C LYS A 18 3.33 8.87 -4.23
N ALA A 19 3.49 7.57 -4.05
CA ALA A 19 2.80 6.58 -4.88
C ALA A 19 1.29 6.62 -4.63
N VAL A 20 0.88 6.74 -3.37
CA VAL A 20 -0.53 6.86 -2.98
C VAL A 20 -1.17 8.08 -3.62
N GLU A 21 -0.50 9.23 -3.54
CA GLU A 21 -1.00 10.47 -4.13
C GLU A 21 -1.17 10.35 -5.64
N HIS A 22 -0.18 9.76 -6.30
CA HIS A 22 -0.22 9.55 -7.74
C HIS A 22 -1.39 8.62 -8.13
N ALA A 23 -1.55 7.51 -7.41
CA ALA A 23 -2.65 6.57 -7.65
C ALA A 23 -4.01 7.22 -7.40
N ALA A 24 -4.12 8.03 -6.35
CA ALA A 24 -5.38 8.71 -6.00
C ALA A 24 -5.78 9.70 -7.09
N ARG A 25 -4.83 10.48 -7.58
CA ARG A 25 -5.10 11.44 -8.67
C ARG A 25 -5.51 10.74 -9.95
N LEU A 26 -4.83 9.64 -10.27
CA LEU A 26 -5.19 8.85 -11.45
C LEU A 26 -6.59 8.25 -11.29
N ALA A 27 -6.86 7.63 -10.17
CA ALA A 27 -8.17 7.03 -9.90
C ALA A 27 -9.29 8.08 -10.00
N SER A 28 -9.07 9.26 -9.43
CA SER A 28 -10.03 10.35 -9.51
C SER A 28 -10.27 10.79 -10.94
N SER A 29 -9.20 10.90 -11.74
CA SER A 29 -9.33 11.41 -13.11
C SER A 29 -10.02 10.43 -14.06
N VAL A 30 -9.90 9.13 -13.82
CA VAL A 30 -10.52 8.10 -14.70
C VAL A 30 -11.77 7.49 -14.10
N GLY A 31 -12.15 7.87 -12.88
CA GLY A 31 -13.32 7.31 -12.20
C GLY A 31 -13.14 5.89 -11.71
N ALA A 32 -11.91 5.51 -11.38
CA ALA A 32 -11.60 4.17 -10.90
C ALA A 32 -11.80 4.01 -9.39
N ALA A 33 -12.05 2.79 -8.96
CA ALA A 33 -11.99 2.44 -7.55
C ALA A 33 -10.52 2.42 -7.11
N PHE A 34 -10.28 2.85 -5.89
CA PHE A 34 -8.95 2.92 -5.27
C PHE A 34 -8.89 1.95 -4.11
N ILE A 35 -7.88 1.10 -4.10
CA ILE A 35 -7.69 0.09 -3.06
C ILE A 35 -6.30 0.24 -2.48
N ALA A 36 -6.22 0.71 -1.24
CA ALA A 36 -4.94 0.84 -0.53
C ALA A 36 -4.64 -0.45 0.21
N VAL A 37 -3.44 -0.97 0.01
CA VAL A 37 -3.00 -2.22 0.63
C VAL A 37 -1.79 -1.96 1.50
N THR A 38 -1.84 -2.42 2.74
CA THR A 38 -0.69 -2.44 3.63
C THR A 38 -0.43 -3.87 4.06
N ALA A 39 0.80 -4.33 3.84
CA ALA A 39 1.23 -5.64 4.28
C ALA A 39 1.68 -5.58 5.74
N TYR A 40 1.51 -6.67 6.45
CA TYR A 40 2.02 -6.78 7.82
C TYR A 40 2.58 -8.18 8.08
N ASP A 41 3.58 -8.20 8.97
CA ASP A 41 4.12 -9.44 9.51
C ASP A 41 3.29 -9.78 10.76
N PRO A 42 2.61 -10.94 10.84
CA PRO A 42 1.81 -11.30 12.01
C PRO A 42 2.62 -11.36 13.31
N HIS A 43 3.93 -11.58 13.21
CA HIS A 43 4.82 -11.73 14.35
C HIS A 43 6.07 -10.85 14.22
N PRO A 44 5.91 -9.52 14.10
CA PRO A 44 7.05 -8.64 13.89
C PRO A 44 7.92 -8.55 15.15
N PRO A 45 9.25 -8.45 15.01
CA PRO A 45 10.14 -8.22 16.15
C PRO A 45 9.77 -6.94 16.90
N GLY A 46 9.76 -7.00 18.23
CA GLY A 46 9.50 -5.84 19.07
C GLY A 46 8.04 -5.48 19.30
N LEU A 47 7.10 -6.19 18.68
CA LEU A 47 5.68 -5.89 18.87
C LEU A 47 5.23 -6.03 20.32
N ASP A 48 5.66 -7.09 21.00
CA ASP A 48 5.29 -7.33 22.39
C ASP A 48 5.82 -6.23 23.31
N ARG A 49 7.02 -5.76 23.03
CA ARG A 49 7.63 -4.66 23.78
C ARG A 49 6.84 -3.36 23.59
N ASP A 50 6.48 -3.05 22.35
CA ASP A 50 5.71 -1.84 22.04
C ASP A 50 4.36 -1.86 22.74
N ARG A 51 3.71 -3.01 22.77
CA ARG A 51 2.44 -3.18 23.47
C ARG A 51 2.58 -3.02 24.97
N ALA A 52 3.65 -3.55 25.54
CA ALA A 52 3.90 -3.47 26.98
C ALA A 52 4.14 -2.03 27.45
N GLU A 53 4.72 -1.19 26.62
CA GLU A 53 5.02 0.20 26.93
C GLU A 53 3.84 1.14 26.65
N ALA A 54 2.81 0.67 25.97
CA ALA A 54 1.67 1.51 25.58
C ALA A 54 0.67 1.68 26.71
N PRO A 55 -0.06 2.82 26.76
CA PRO A 55 -1.20 2.98 27.67
C PRO A 55 -2.27 1.91 27.42
N GLU A 56 -2.96 1.50 28.48
CA GLU A 56 -3.99 0.45 28.40
C GLU A 56 -5.06 0.75 27.35
N GLU A 57 -5.45 2.02 27.20
CA GLU A 57 -6.52 2.43 26.30
C GLU A 57 -6.21 2.16 24.83
N ILE A 58 -4.92 2.05 24.48
CA ILE A 58 -4.51 1.87 23.08
C ILE A 58 -3.76 0.56 22.84
N LYS A 59 -3.56 -0.27 23.86
CA LYS A 59 -2.85 -1.55 23.68
C LYS A 59 -3.49 -2.45 22.62
N TRP A 60 -4.80 -2.46 22.56
CA TRP A 60 -5.53 -3.27 21.58
C TRP A 60 -5.28 -2.82 20.15
N ARG A 61 -4.87 -1.56 19.95
CA ARG A 61 -4.57 -1.01 18.62
C ARG A 61 -3.14 -1.30 18.18
N ILE A 62 -2.27 -1.67 19.11
CA ILE A 62 -0.86 -1.95 18.81
C ILE A 62 -0.72 -3.43 18.44
N THR A 63 -1.28 -3.78 17.30
CA THR A 63 -1.10 -5.08 16.67
C THR A 63 -0.54 -4.83 15.27
N ALA A 64 0.09 -5.84 14.69
CA ALA A 64 0.62 -5.71 13.34
C ALA A 64 -0.47 -5.31 12.34
N SER A 65 -1.62 -5.98 12.42
CA SER A 65 -2.75 -5.66 11.54
C SER A 65 -3.36 -4.29 11.83
N GLY A 66 -3.39 -3.88 13.10
CA GLY A 66 -3.94 -2.57 13.49
C GLY A 66 -3.14 -1.41 12.91
N LEU A 67 -1.80 -1.51 12.96
CA LEU A 67 -0.92 -0.50 12.37
C LEU A 67 -1.05 -0.48 10.84
N ALA A 68 -1.15 -1.64 10.22
CA ALA A 68 -1.37 -1.75 8.78
C ALA A 68 -2.71 -1.11 8.39
N ASP A 69 -3.76 -1.36 9.16
CA ASP A 69 -5.08 -0.76 8.94
C ASP A 69 -5.02 0.76 8.97
N ASP A 70 -4.29 1.32 9.94
CA ASP A 70 -4.14 2.77 10.06
C ASP A 70 -3.46 3.38 8.84
N HIS A 71 -2.39 2.75 8.33
CA HIS A 71 -1.70 3.22 7.14
C HIS A 71 -2.61 3.16 5.91
N ALA A 72 -3.32 2.06 5.73
CA ALA A 72 -4.23 1.90 4.61
C ALA A 72 -5.39 2.91 4.66
N ARG A 73 -5.92 3.17 5.86
CA ARG A 73 -6.98 4.17 6.04
C ARG A 73 -6.51 5.59 5.75
N ASP A 74 -5.28 5.92 6.10
CA ASP A 74 -4.71 7.23 5.78
C ASP A 74 -4.65 7.42 4.27
N ALA A 75 -4.27 6.38 3.54
CA ALA A 75 -4.25 6.42 2.07
C ALA A 75 -5.66 6.61 1.50
N VAL A 76 -6.66 5.95 2.07
CA VAL A 76 -8.06 6.12 1.65
C VAL A 76 -8.54 7.55 1.89
N ARG A 77 -8.17 8.12 3.04
CA ARG A 77 -8.52 9.50 3.36
C ARG A 77 -7.95 10.47 2.31
N LEU A 78 -6.70 10.28 1.95
CA LEU A 78 -6.05 11.09 0.92
C LEU A 78 -6.77 10.91 -0.43
N ALA A 79 -7.11 9.67 -0.79
CA ALA A 79 -7.82 9.41 -2.04
C ALA A 79 -9.15 10.14 -2.11
N ARG A 80 -9.90 10.15 -1.02
CA ARG A 80 -11.17 10.87 -0.96
C ARG A 80 -10.99 12.37 -1.09
N GLN A 81 -9.92 12.92 -0.52
CA GLN A 81 -9.59 14.33 -0.67
C GLN A 81 -9.29 14.68 -2.12
N GLU A 82 -8.73 13.72 -2.87
CA GLU A 82 -8.45 13.90 -4.30
C GLU A 82 -9.67 13.67 -5.19
N GLY A 83 -10.82 13.31 -4.61
CA GLY A 83 -12.06 13.15 -5.35
C GLY A 83 -12.43 11.72 -5.72
N VAL A 84 -11.72 10.72 -5.21
CA VAL A 84 -12.06 9.32 -5.46
C VAL A 84 -13.36 8.98 -4.73
N LYS A 85 -14.32 8.41 -5.44
CA LYS A 85 -15.64 8.07 -4.87
C LYS A 85 -15.66 6.70 -4.19
N GLU A 86 -14.97 5.74 -4.79
CA GLU A 86 -14.87 4.38 -4.26
C GLU A 86 -13.46 4.12 -3.79
N ALA A 87 -13.23 4.18 -2.49
CA ALA A 87 -11.92 3.93 -1.90
C ALA A 87 -12.05 2.94 -0.74
N SER A 88 -11.17 1.95 -0.70
CA SER A 88 -11.16 0.96 0.36
C SER A 88 -9.74 0.66 0.84
N ALA A 89 -9.64 0.24 2.09
CA ALA A 89 -8.38 -0.10 2.74
C ALA A 89 -8.34 -1.60 3.03
N VAL A 90 -7.22 -2.22 2.73
CA VAL A 90 -7.00 -3.64 2.98
C VAL A 90 -5.66 -3.81 3.67
N SER A 91 -5.64 -4.56 4.77
CA SER A 91 -4.41 -5.02 5.37
C SER A 91 -4.29 -6.54 5.13
N GLU A 92 -3.11 -6.98 4.76
CA GLU A 92 -2.88 -8.36 4.36
C GLU A 92 -1.61 -8.87 5.00
N ALA A 93 -1.64 -10.09 5.55
CA ALA A 93 -0.46 -10.72 6.12
C ALA A 93 0.50 -11.14 5.00
N GLY A 94 1.80 -11.02 5.25
CA GLY A 94 2.83 -11.41 4.32
C GLY A 94 3.76 -10.27 3.93
N SER A 95 4.60 -10.49 2.95
CA SER A 95 5.47 -9.44 2.42
C SER A 95 4.65 -8.44 1.62
N ALA A 96 5.21 -7.26 1.39
CA ALA A 96 4.54 -6.21 0.62
C ALA A 96 4.19 -6.68 -0.79
N ALA A 97 5.12 -7.35 -1.47
CA ALA A 97 4.88 -7.85 -2.82
C ALA A 97 3.77 -8.92 -2.84
N GLU A 98 3.84 -9.87 -1.92
CA GLU A 98 2.82 -10.93 -1.82
C GLU A 98 1.43 -10.33 -1.55
N ALA A 99 1.35 -9.39 -0.61
CA ALA A 99 0.08 -8.75 -0.27
C ALA A 99 -0.52 -8.01 -1.47
N LEU A 100 0.30 -7.26 -2.19
CA LEU A 100 -0.16 -6.53 -3.37
C LEU A 100 -0.66 -7.46 -4.46
N LEU A 101 0.09 -8.52 -4.74
CA LEU A 101 -0.27 -9.48 -5.78
C LEU A 101 -1.55 -10.24 -5.42
N GLU A 102 -1.68 -10.65 -4.17
CA GLU A 102 -2.86 -11.36 -3.68
C GLU A 102 -4.12 -10.48 -3.76
N VAL A 103 -4.03 -9.26 -3.29
CA VAL A 103 -5.17 -8.34 -3.32
C VAL A 103 -5.54 -7.98 -4.76
N ALA A 104 -4.54 -7.73 -5.61
CA ALA A 104 -4.79 -7.41 -7.01
C ALA A 104 -5.53 -8.54 -7.72
N ASP A 105 -5.13 -9.77 -7.46
CA ASP A 105 -5.78 -10.95 -8.07
C ASP A 105 -7.20 -11.12 -7.53
N ARG A 106 -7.35 -11.11 -6.21
CA ARG A 106 -8.64 -11.31 -5.54
C ARG A 106 -9.65 -10.22 -5.90
N ARG A 107 -9.21 -8.98 -5.99
CA ARG A 107 -10.06 -7.83 -6.28
C ARG A 107 -10.16 -7.54 -7.78
N ARG A 108 -9.50 -8.32 -8.60
CA ARG A 108 -9.47 -8.14 -10.06
C ARG A 108 -9.05 -6.73 -10.46
N ALA A 109 -7.95 -6.27 -9.88
CA ALA A 109 -7.39 -4.98 -10.22
C ALA A 109 -6.85 -5.00 -11.64
N ASP A 110 -6.95 -3.87 -12.32
CA ASP A 110 -6.39 -3.74 -13.67
C ASP A 110 -5.15 -2.84 -13.68
N LEU A 111 -4.79 -2.27 -12.52
CA LEU A 111 -3.54 -1.54 -12.34
C LEU A 111 -3.04 -1.69 -10.92
N ILE A 112 -1.75 -1.97 -10.77
CA ILE A 112 -1.06 -1.90 -9.48
C ILE A 112 -0.10 -0.73 -9.55
N VAL A 113 -0.13 0.15 -8.55
CA VAL A 113 0.78 1.28 -8.44
C VAL A 113 1.73 1.04 -7.27
N VAL A 114 3.01 1.16 -7.52
CA VAL A 114 4.05 1.02 -6.49
C VAL A 114 5.08 2.12 -6.63
N GLY A 115 5.75 2.46 -5.53
CA GLY A 115 6.89 3.36 -5.58
C GLY A 115 8.12 2.64 -6.15
N SER A 116 9.01 3.39 -6.76
CA SER A 116 10.23 2.84 -7.36
C SER A 116 11.21 2.31 -6.33
N LYS A 117 11.15 2.85 -5.10
CA LYS A 117 12.02 2.43 -3.99
C LYS A 117 11.22 2.27 -2.72
N GLY A 118 11.58 1.25 -1.93
CA GLY A 118 11.12 1.10 -0.58
C GLY A 118 11.96 1.95 0.38
N MET A 119 11.83 1.69 1.67
CA MET A 119 12.56 2.42 2.71
C MET A 119 14.07 2.17 2.69
N SER A 120 14.52 1.06 2.14
CA SER A 120 15.94 0.77 1.95
C SER A 120 16.31 1.10 0.51
N SER A 121 16.86 2.27 0.29
CA SER A 121 17.28 2.68 -1.04
C SER A 121 18.59 1.98 -1.42
N ALA A 122 18.52 1.09 -2.38
CA ALA A 122 19.69 0.42 -2.93
C ALA A 122 20.09 1.08 -4.25
N GLY A 123 20.57 2.30 -4.19
CA GLY A 123 21.10 2.98 -5.36
C GLY A 123 20.07 3.52 -6.36
N ARG A 124 20.52 4.46 -7.18
CA ARG A 124 19.68 5.26 -8.08
C ARG A 124 19.04 4.52 -9.24
N PHE A 125 19.69 3.45 -9.68
CA PHE A 125 19.34 2.79 -10.94
C PHE A 125 18.69 1.44 -10.74
N LEU A 126 18.50 1.03 -9.50
CA LEU A 126 17.90 -0.27 -9.19
C LEU A 126 16.49 -0.09 -8.65
N LEU A 127 15.57 -0.89 -9.15
CA LEU A 127 14.23 -0.99 -8.58
C LEU A 127 14.33 -1.64 -7.20
N GLY A 128 13.53 -1.18 -6.25
CA GLY A 128 13.40 -1.83 -4.97
C GLY A 128 12.84 -3.24 -5.12
N SER A 129 12.91 -4.03 -4.06
CA SER A 129 12.46 -5.43 -4.10
C SER A 129 10.97 -5.56 -4.40
N VAL A 130 10.14 -4.68 -3.85
CA VAL A 130 8.69 -4.72 -4.08
C VAL A 130 8.33 -4.42 -5.52
N PRO A 131 8.75 -3.29 -6.13
CA PRO A 131 8.39 -3.03 -7.52
C PRO A 131 8.98 -4.06 -8.48
N ASN A 132 10.16 -4.61 -8.18
CA ASN A 132 10.75 -5.65 -8.99
C ASN A 132 9.89 -6.92 -8.97
N ALA A 133 9.52 -7.41 -7.79
CA ALA A 133 8.69 -8.61 -7.66
C ALA A 133 7.30 -8.43 -8.28
N VAL A 134 6.68 -7.27 -8.01
CA VAL A 134 5.35 -6.97 -8.54
C VAL A 134 5.37 -6.91 -10.07
N SER A 135 6.37 -6.27 -10.67
CA SER A 135 6.45 -6.16 -12.12
C SER A 135 6.61 -7.51 -12.81
N HIS A 136 7.24 -8.49 -12.15
CA HIS A 136 7.42 -9.81 -12.72
C HIS A 136 6.20 -10.73 -12.57
N HIS A 137 5.38 -10.51 -11.56
CA HIS A 137 4.31 -11.46 -11.21
C HIS A 137 2.90 -10.88 -11.26
N ALA A 138 2.75 -9.62 -11.60
CA ALA A 138 1.43 -8.98 -11.58
C ALA A 138 0.46 -9.60 -12.58
N PRO A 139 -0.82 -9.78 -12.18
CA PRO A 139 -1.85 -10.25 -13.11
C PRO A 139 -2.39 -9.15 -14.03
N CYS A 140 -1.87 -7.93 -13.91
CA CYS A 140 -2.36 -6.73 -14.61
C CYS A 140 -1.22 -5.75 -14.86
N ASP A 141 -1.55 -4.58 -15.37
CA ASP A 141 -0.58 -3.51 -15.59
C ASP A 141 0.03 -3.04 -14.27
N VAL A 142 1.27 -2.59 -14.32
CA VAL A 142 2.00 -2.07 -13.17
C VAL A 142 2.55 -0.69 -13.52
N MET A 143 2.27 0.28 -12.64
CA MET A 143 2.84 1.61 -12.73
C MET A 143 3.85 1.78 -11.61
N ILE A 144 5.06 2.14 -11.97
CA ILE A 144 6.12 2.39 -11.00
C ILE A 144 6.32 3.89 -10.89
N VAL A 145 5.95 4.45 -9.75
CA VAL A 145 6.06 5.88 -9.50
C VAL A 145 7.44 6.18 -8.95
N ARG A 146 8.11 7.14 -9.55
CA ARG A 146 9.41 7.57 -9.07
C ARG A 146 9.25 8.30 -7.75
N THR A 147 9.85 7.75 -6.69
CA THR A 147 9.71 8.27 -5.33
C THR A 147 10.99 8.92 -4.77
N SER A 148 12.03 9.00 -5.57
CA SER A 148 13.31 9.61 -5.15
C SER A 148 13.64 10.86 -5.95
#